data_322d924b06eb42868bb8afb62a0d8bd2
#
_entry.id   322d924b06eb42868bb8afb62a0d8bd2
#
_cell.length_a   1.000
_cell.length_b   1.000
_cell.length_c   1.000
_cell.angle_alpha   90.00
_cell.angle_beta   90.00
_cell.angle_gamma   90.00
#
_symmetry.space_group_name_H-M   'P 1'
#
loop_
_entity.id
_entity.type
_entity.pdbx_description
1 polymer ?
#
loop_
_entity_poly.entity_id
_entity_poly.type
_entity_poly.pdbx_seq_one_letter_code
_entity_poly.pdbx_strand_id
1 'polypeptide(L)'
;IVASCMHSDADYQKLSEQLPVVLFDRSPSDSALPLVMTDSVTPTAELISRIAPQHADEFWFLGGQPRLSPSRDRLAGFTQGLAQAGITLRPEWVINGNYHPSSGYEMFAALCARLGRPPKALFTAACGLLEGVLRYMSQHHLLDSNIHLASFDDHYLYDSLSLRID
;
A
#
# COMPACT_ATOMS: atom_id res chain seq x y z
N ILE A 1 -22.41 -6.20 10.02
CA ILE A 1 -21.17 -5.98 9.21
C ILE A 1 -20.21 -5.18 10.05
N VAL A 2 -18.98 -5.61 10.13
CA VAL A 2 -17.91 -4.94 10.90
C VAL A 2 -16.68 -4.74 10.02
N ALA A 3 -16.20 -3.50 9.94
CA ALA A 3 -15.00 -3.08 9.20
C ALA A 3 -14.07 -2.24 10.09
N SER A 4 -13.91 -2.61 11.36
CA SER A 4 -13.14 -1.82 12.33
C SER A 4 -11.68 -2.26 12.42
N CYS A 5 -10.76 -1.29 12.49
CA CYS A 5 -9.35 -1.53 12.80
C CYS A 5 -9.01 -1.31 14.29
N MET A 6 -9.99 -0.93 15.10
CA MET A 6 -9.80 -0.54 16.50
C MET A 6 -9.97 -1.70 17.47
N HIS A 7 -10.58 -2.82 17.02
CA HIS A 7 -10.90 -3.97 17.85
C HIS A 7 -9.91 -5.12 17.59
N SER A 8 -9.71 -5.94 18.62
CA SER A 8 -8.92 -7.16 18.53
C SER A 8 -9.74 -8.32 17.97
N ASP A 9 -9.06 -9.36 17.53
CA ASP A 9 -9.71 -10.60 17.07
C ASP A 9 -10.58 -11.22 18.16
N ALA A 10 -10.17 -11.12 19.44
CA ALA A 10 -10.94 -11.57 20.58
C ALA A 10 -12.25 -10.78 20.80
N ASP A 11 -12.28 -9.51 20.44
CA ASP A 11 -13.50 -8.70 20.53
C ASP A 11 -14.54 -9.12 19.49
N TYR A 12 -14.09 -9.45 18.27
CA TYR A 12 -14.98 -9.99 17.24
C TYR A 12 -15.53 -11.36 17.60
N GLN A 13 -14.71 -12.21 18.21
CA GLN A 13 -15.15 -13.51 18.68
C GLN A 13 -16.25 -13.38 19.75
N LYS A 14 -16.04 -12.55 20.77
CA LYS A 14 -17.05 -12.26 21.80
C LYS A 14 -18.34 -11.67 21.22
N LEU A 15 -18.22 -10.79 20.23
CA LEU A 15 -19.38 -10.20 19.57
C LEU A 15 -20.19 -11.28 18.82
N SER A 16 -19.50 -12.24 18.19
CA SER A 16 -20.14 -13.33 17.44
C SER A 16 -20.91 -14.32 18.30
N GLU A 17 -20.60 -14.40 19.58
CA GLU A 17 -21.37 -15.20 20.57
C GLU A 17 -22.75 -14.59 20.86
N GLN A 18 -22.91 -13.30 20.61
CA GLN A 18 -24.11 -12.55 20.91
C GLN A 18 -24.93 -12.18 19.67
N LEU A 19 -24.28 -12.01 18.53
CA LEU A 19 -24.89 -11.53 17.30
C LEU A 19 -24.28 -12.23 16.06
N PRO A 20 -25.04 -12.40 14.97
CA PRO A 20 -24.48 -12.79 13.68
C PRO A 20 -23.48 -11.72 13.18
N VAL A 21 -22.21 -12.08 13.01
CA VAL A 21 -21.15 -11.18 12.57
C VAL A 21 -20.66 -11.56 11.18
N VAL A 22 -20.53 -10.58 10.29
CA VAL A 22 -19.84 -10.68 9.01
C VAL A 22 -18.73 -9.62 9.00
N LEU A 23 -17.50 -10.06 8.81
CA LEU A 23 -16.35 -9.17 8.66
C LEU A 23 -16.28 -8.60 7.24
N PHE A 24 -15.82 -7.36 7.12
CA PHE A 24 -15.70 -6.70 5.82
C PHE A 24 -14.32 -6.06 5.70
N ASP A 25 -13.62 -6.38 4.61
CA ASP A 25 -12.29 -5.84 4.22
C ASP A 25 -11.16 -6.08 5.26
N ARG A 26 -11.41 -6.85 6.30
CA ARG A 26 -10.41 -7.15 7.34
C ARG A 26 -10.60 -8.56 7.86
N SER A 27 -9.51 -9.32 7.81
CA SER A 27 -9.44 -10.67 8.37
C SER A 27 -8.58 -10.68 9.61
N PRO A 28 -9.13 -11.04 10.78
CA PRO A 28 -8.34 -11.53 11.90
C PRO A 28 -7.52 -12.76 11.48
N SER A 29 -6.35 -12.96 12.08
CA SER A 29 -5.41 -14.00 11.64
C SER A 29 -5.97 -15.43 11.71
N ASP A 30 -6.90 -15.70 12.64
CA ASP A 30 -7.43 -17.04 12.94
C ASP A 30 -8.96 -17.06 13.09
N SER A 31 -9.67 -16.18 12.40
CA SER A 31 -11.12 -16.11 12.53
C SER A 31 -11.85 -17.06 11.57
N ALA A 32 -12.77 -17.85 12.12
CA ALA A 32 -13.74 -18.63 11.35
C ALA A 32 -15.02 -17.84 10.98
N LEU A 33 -15.05 -16.54 11.27
CA LEU A 33 -16.20 -15.69 10.97
C LEU A 33 -16.36 -15.47 9.46
N PRO A 34 -17.61 -15.38 8.97
CA PRO A 34 -17.86 -15.02 7.57
C PRO A 34 -17.13 -13.70 7.21
N LEU A 35 -16.46 -13.70 6.08
CA LEU A 35 -15.63 -12.59 5.61
C LEU A 35 -15.93 -12.25 4.16
N VAL A 36 -16.07 -10.96 3.88
CA VAL A 36 -16.08 -10.39 2.53
C VAL A 36 -14.89 -9.46 2.43
N MET A 37 -13.99 -9.74 1.49
CA MET A 37 -12.79 -8.92 1.28
C MET A 37 -12.43 -8.82 -0.20
N THR A 38 -11.68 -7.78 -0.53
CA THR A 38 -11.09 -7.61 -1.86
C THR A 38 -9.84 -8.49 -1.96
N ASP A 39 -9.66 -9.17 -3.10
CA ASP A 39 -8.36 -9.76 -3.42
C ASP A 39 -7.35 -8.63 -3.64
N SER A 40 -6.44 -8.49 -2.70
CA SER A 40 -5.38 -7.48 -2.74
C SER A 40 -4.04 -8.06 -3.23
N VAL A 41 -3.90 -9.38 -3.27
CA VAL A 41 -2.64 -10.03 -3.65
C VAL A 41 -2.48 -10.10 -5.16
N THR A 42 -3.46 -10.69 -5.84
CA THR A 42 -3.38 -10.96 -7.28
C THR A 42 -3.20 -9.68 -8.11
N PRO A 43 -4.08 -8.65 -8.00
CA PRO A 43 -3.94 -7.45 -8.82
C PRO A 43 -2.67 -6.66 -8.50
N THR A 44 -2.24 -6.64 -7.23
CA THR A 44 -0.96 -6.02 -6.88
C THR A 44 0.20 -6.76 -7.54
N ALA A 45 0.22 -8.10 -7.50
CA ALA A 45 1.28 -8.88 -8.12
C ALA A 45 1.33 -8.69 -9.64
N GLU A 46 0.19 -8.65 -10.32
CA GLU A 46 0.08 -8.39 -11.75
C GLU A 46 0.62 -7.00 -12.11
N LEU A 47 0.21 -5.96 -11.39
CA LEU A 47 0.69 -4.60 -11.60
C LEU A 47 2.22 -4.52 -11.42
N ILE A 48 2.72 -5.01 -10.29
CA ILE A 48 4.14 -4.93 -9.96
C ILE A 48 4.99 -5.74 -10.93
N SER A 49 4.58 -6.96 -11.32
CA SER A 49 5.32 -7.77 -12.30
C SER A 49 5.50 -7.09 -13.65
N ARG A 50 4.53 -6.25 -14.04
CA ARG A 50 4.55 -5.49 -15.30
C ARG A 50 5.53 -4.31 -15.24
N ILE A 51 5.62 -3.60 -14.12
CA ILE A 51 6.42 -2.37 -14.01
C ILE A 51 7.83 -2.62 -13.43
N ALA A 52 7.99 -3.62 -12.57
CA ALA A 52 9.25 -3.90 -11.87
C ALA A 52 10.47 -4.14 -12.77
N PRO A 53 10.38 -4.76 -13.96
CA PRO A 53 11.54 -4.94 -14.84
C PRO A 53 12.27 -3.64 -15.20
N GLN A 54 11.57 -2.50 -15.21
CA GLN A 54 12.13 -1.19 -15.50
C GLN A 54 12.84 -0.57 -14.29
N HIS A 55 12.64 -1.14 -13.08
CA HIS A 55 13.07 -0.61 -11.79
C HIS A 55 13.74 -1.67 -10.90
N ALA A 56 14.44 -2.63 -11.51
CA ALA A 56 15.02 -3.78 -10.80
C ALA A 56 16.04 -3.40 -9.71
N ASP A 57 16.62 -2.23 -9.79
CA ASP A 57 17.61 -1.72 -8.84
C ASP A 57 16.99 -0.93 -7.67
N GLU A 58 15.77 -0.41 -7.84
CA GLU A 58 15.12 0.41 -6.81
C GLU A 58 13.59 0.49 -7.01
N PHE A 59 12.83 -0.16 -6.12
CA PHE A 59 11.39 -0.10 -6.12
C PHE A 59 10.85 -0.13 -4.67
N TRP A 60 10.34 0.99 -4.21
CA TRP A 60 9.90 1.19 -2.83
C TRP A 60 8.42 0.87 -2.64
N PHE A 61 8.10 0.35 -1.46
CA PHE A 61 6.73 0.08 -1.00
C PHE A 61 6.41 0.97 0.21
N LEU A 62 5.38 1.80 0.12
CA LEU A 62 4.81 2.50 1.25
C LEU A 62 3.53 1.79 1.69
N GLY A 63 3.56 1.18 2.85
CA GLY A 63 2.46 0.41 3.43
C GLY A 63 1.78 1.06 4.62
N GLY A 64 0.65 0.47 4.99
CA GLY A 64 -0.07 0.81 6.21
C GLY A 64 0.43 -0.01 7.41
N GLN A 65 -0.43 -0.16 8.42
CA GLN A 65 -0.10 -0.91 9.64
C GLN A 65 0.04 -2.41 9.35
N PRO A 66 1.20 -3.05 9.65
CA PRO A 66 1.45 -4.45 9.30
C PRO A 66 0.50 -5.47 9.96
N ARG A 67 -0.14 -5.09 11.08
CA ARG A 67 -1.14 -5.93 11.77
C ARG A 67 -2.45 -6.10 11.00
N LEU A 68 -2.72 -5.24 10.02
CA LEU A 68 -3.96 -5.28 9.24
C LEU A 68 -3.81 -6.22 8.03
N SER A 69 -4.83 -7.05 7.77
CA SER A 69 -4.82 -7.96 6.62
C SER A 69 -4.59 -7.24 5.28
N PRO A 70 -5.24 -6.11 4.95
CA PRO A 70 -4.96 -5.42 3.70
C PRO A 70 -3.50 -4.99 3.54
N SER A 71 -2.83 -4.63 4.65
CA SER A 71 -1.41 -4.28 4.59
C SER A 71 -0.51 -5.46 4.26
N ARG A 72 -0.81 -6.63 4.88
CA ARG A 72 -0.07 -7.87 4.62
C ARG A 72 -0.30 -8.36 3.19
N ASP A 73 -1.55 -8.34 2.73
CA ASP A 73 -1.94 -8.85 1.42
C ASP A 73 -1.34 -8.00 0.29
N ARG A 74 -1.36 -6.67 0.41
CA ARG A 74 -0.74 -5.77 -0.57
C ARG A 74 0.78 -5.91 -0.59
N LEU A 75 1.43 -6.09 0.57
CA LEU A 75 2.86 -6.38 0.63
C LEU A 75 3.19 -7.77 0.05
N ALA A 76 2.33 -8.77 0.30
CA ALA A 76 2.49 -10.09 -0.31
C ALA A 76 2.39 -10.01 -1.84
N GLY A 77 1.39 -9.29 -2.37
CA GLY A 77 1.25 -9.03 -3.80
C GLY A 77 2.47 -8.30 -4.38
N PHE A 78 2.96 -7.24 -3.73
CA PHE A 78 4.17 -6.54 -4.12
C PHE A 78 5.38 -7.48 -4.19
N THR A 79 5.58 -8.29 -3.15
CA THR A 79 6.66 -9.28 -3.08
C THR A 79 6.56 -10.32 -4.20
N GLN A 80 5.35 -10.84 -4.41
CA GLN A 80 5.08 -11.82 -5.47
C GLN A 80 5.33 -11.24 -6.85
N GLY A 81 4.90 -10.00 -7.12
CA GLY A 81 5.11 -9.32 -8.40
C GLY A 81 6.59 -9.08 -8.69
N LEU A 82 7.38 -8.67 -7.69
CA LEU A 82 8.83 -8.58 -7.82
C LEU A 82 9.46 -9.95 -8.16
N ALA A 83 9.05 -11.01 -7.44
CA ALA A 83 9.57 -12.36 -7.68
C ALA A 83 9.23 -12.87 -9.09
N GLN A 84 8.02 -12.59 -9.61
CA GLN A 84 7.62 -12.90 -10.99
C GLN A 84 8.49 -12.17 -12.02
N ALA A 85 8.98 -10.97 -11.69
CA ALA A 85 9.93 -10.22 -12.51
C ALA A 85 11.40 -10.63 -12.30
N GLY A 86 11.67 -11.66 -11.50
CA GLY A 86 13.03 -12.12 -11.17
C GLY A 86 13.78 -11.22 -10.19
N ILE A 87 13.08 -10.36 -9.45
CA ILE A 87 13.66 -9.39 -8.52
C ILE A 87 13.38 -9.84 -7.10
N THR A 88 14.42 -9.86 -6.27
CA THR A 88 14.27 -10.15 -4.83
C THR A 88 13.94 -8.88 -4.07
N LEU A 89 12.86 -8.89 -3.29
CA LEU A 89 12.52 -7.79 -2.40
C LEU A 89 13.66 -7.51 -1.40
N ARG A 90 14.12 -6.28 -1.33
CA ARG A 90 15.06 -5.84 -0.30
C ARG A 90 14.29 -5.31 0.90
N PRO A 91 14.61 -5.76 2.13
CA PRO A 91 13.87 -5.33 3.33
C PRO A 91 13.80 -3.81 3.51
N GLU A 92 14.86 -3.09 3.10
CA GLU A 92 14.92 -1.63 3.18
C GLU A 92 13.95 -0.90 2.24
N TRP A 93 13.40 -1.57 1.24
CA TRP A 93 12.41 -1.01 0.32
C TRP A 93 11.00 -0.94 0.92
N VAL A 94 10.78 -1.60 2.05
CA VAL A 94 9.47 -1.61 2.72
C VAL A 94 9.44 -0.59 3.85
N ILE A 95 8.56 0.39 3.72
CA ILE A 95 8.32 1.41 4.73
C ILE A 95 6.85 1.31 5.15
N ASN A 96 6.61 1.10 6.43
CA ASN A 96 5.27 0.97 6.99
C ASN A 96 4.92 2.17 7.87
N GLY A 97 3.67 2.63 7.74
CA GLY A 97 3.12 3.70 8.54
C GLY A 97 1.67 3.41 8.92
N ASN A 98 0.81 4.36 8.64
CA ASN A 98 -0.64 4.19 8.68
C ASN A 98 -1.22 4.63 7.31
N TYR A 99 -2.54 4.52 7.14
CA TYR A 99 -3.18 4.85 5.85
C TYR A 99 -3.55 6.34 5.68
N HIS A 100 -3.11 7.21 6.60
CA HIS A 100 -3.40 8.64 6.52
C HIS A 100 -2.46 9.37 5.56
N PRO A 101 -2.92 10.45 4.90
CA PRO A 101 -2.09 11.28 4.02
C PRO A 101 -0.84 11.85 4.70
N SER A 102 -0.95 12.22 5.99
CA SER A 102 0.21 12.69 6.78
C SER A 102 1.33 11.65 6.85
N SER A 103 0.96 10.37 6.99
CA SER A 103 1.95 9.28 7.02
C SER A 103 2.62 9.09 5.66
N GLY A 104 1.86 9.16 4.56
CA GLY A 104 2.42 9.13 3.20
C GLY A 104 3.42 10.26 2.97
N TYR A 105 3.06 11.47 3.40
CA TYR A 105 3.93 12.65 3.32
C TYR A 105 5.24 12.46 4.10
N GLU A 106 5.14 12.06 5.38
CA GLU A 106 6.30 11.89 6.27
C GLU A 106 7.23 10.77 5.80
N MET A 107 6.68 9.62 5.39
CA MET A 107 7.45 8.49 4.87
C MET A 107 8.19 8.87 3.60
N PHE A 108 7.54 9.57 2.68
CA PHE A 108 8.16 9.98 1.42
C PHE A 108 9.22 11.06 1.64
N ALA A 109 8.97 12.04 2.53
CA ALA A 109 9.95 13.05 2.92
C ALA A 109 11.22 12.41 3.50
N ALA A 110 11.05 11.46 4.44
CA ALA A 110 12.16 10.73 5.05
C ALA A 110 12.92 9.88 4.02
N LEU A 111 12.21 9.26 3.07
CA LEU A 111 12.82 8.51 1.97
C LEU A 111 13.67 9.41 1.07
N CYS A 112 13.13 10.54 0.62
CA CYS A 112 13.87 11.52 -0.18
C CYS A 112 15.11 12.03 0.55
N ALA A 113 14.99 12.34 1.84
CA ALA A 113 16.11 12.79 2.66
C ALA A 113 17.20 11.70 2.79
N ARG A 114 16.81 10.44 2.98
CA ARG A 114 17.73 9.29 3.06
C ARG A 114 18.47 9.05 1.74
N LEU A 115 17.80 9.20 0.61
CA LEU A 115 18.38 8.98 -0.72
C LEU A 115 19.12 10.20 -1.26
N GLY A 116 18.91 11.40 -0.70
CA GLY A 116 19.37 12.67 -1.27
C GLY A 116 18.66 13.05 -2.59
N ARG A 117 17.60 12.33 -2.97
CA ARG A 117 16.82 12.50 -4.19
C ARG A 117 15.47 11.79 -4.06
N PRO A 118 14.50 12.04 -4.95
CA PRO A 118 13.34 11.18 -5.08
C PRO A 118 13.68 9.72 -5.47
N PRO A 119 12.87 8.72 -5.05
CA PRO A 119 13.04 7.34 -5.49
C PRO A 119 12.75 7.18 -6.98
N LYS A 120 13.29 6.13 -7.62
CA LYS A 120 13.01 5.83 -9.04
C LYS A 120 11.61 5.29 -9.26
N ALA A 121 11.17 4.40 -8.38
CA ALA A 121 9.84 3.81 -8.40
C ALA A 121 9.28 3.65 -7.00
N LEU A 122 7.98 3.87 -6.86
CA LEU A 122 7.25 3.84 -5.62
C LEU A 122 5.87 3.25 -5.82
N PHE A 123 5.53 2.24 -5.03
CA PHE A 123 4.17 1.75 -4.87
C PHE A 123 3.59 2.19 -3.53
N THR A 124 2.40 2.75 -3.55
CA THR A 124 1.64 3.11 -2.35
C THR A 124 0.49 2.13 -2.15
N ALA A 125 0.41 1.56 -0.95
CA ALA A 125 -0.58 0.56 -0.63
C ALA A 125 -2.00 1.13 -0.37
N ALA A 126 -2.24 2.40 -0.62
CA ALA A 126 -3.56 3.04 -0.56
C ALA A 126 -3.52 4.46 -1.13
N CYS A 127 -4.66 4.95 -1.64
CA CYS A 127 -4.83 6.31 -2.14
C CYS A 127 -4.45 7.40 -1.11
N GLY A 128 -4.78 7.22 0.17
CA GLY A 128 -4.39 8.18 1.21
C GLY A 128 -2.86 8.33 1.34
N LEU A 129 -2.10 7.27 1.18
CA LEU A 129 -0.63 7.35 1.17
C LEU A 129 -0.14 8.10 -0.06
N LEU A 130 -0.70 7.82 -1.24
CA LEU A 130 -0.36 8.52 -2.47
C LEU A 130 -0.70 10.02 -2.39
N GLU A 131 -1.83 10.39 -1.81
CA GLU A 131 -2.19 11.78 -1.56
C GLU A 131 -1.09 12.52 -0.77
N GLY A 132 -0.58 11.88 0.28
CA GLY A 132 0.53 12.43 1.06
C GLY A 132 1.82 12.60 0.24
N VAL A 133 2.16 11.61 -0.57
CA VAL A 133 3.30 11.66 -1.51
C VAL A 133 3.14 12.81 -2.51
N LEU A 134 1.98 12.90 -3.16
CA LEU A 134 1.70 13.95 -4.14
C LEU A 134 1.73 15.34 -3.53
N ARG A 135 1.24 15.48 -2.29
CA ARG A 135 1.32 16.74 -1.54
C ARG A 135 2.77 17.15 -1.29
N TYR A 136 3.64 16.23 -0.85
CA TYR A 136 5.07 16.51 -0.69
C TYR A 136 5.70 16.90 -2.02
N MET A 137 5.45 16.13 -3.09
CA MET A 137 6.00 16.40 -4.42
C MET A 137 5.59 17.79 -4.94
N SER A 138 4.32 18.17 -4.75
CA SER A 138 3.83 19.50 -5.13
C SER A 138 4.54 20.62 -4.37
N GLN A 139 4.69 20.49 -3.05
CA GLN A 139 5.33 21.50 -2.21
C GLN A 139 6.83 21.66 -2.47
N HIS A 140 7.47 20.61 -2.98
CA HIS A 140 8.92 20.60 -3.26
C HIS A 140 9.26 20.65 -4.75
N HIS A 141 8.28 20.98 -5.63
CA HIS A 141 8.46 21.09 -7.08
C HIS A 141 9.00 19.80 -7.73
N LEU A 142 8.51 18.64 -7.28
CA LEU A 142 8.91 17.32 -7.76
C LEU A 142 7.89 16.67 -8.69
N LEU A 143 6.79 17.35 -9.04
CA LEU A 143 5.75 16.79 -9.90
C LEU A 143 6.26 16.47 -11.32
N ASP A 144 7.28 17.16 -11.79
CA ASP A 144 7.91 16.90 -13.08
C ASP A 144 9.13 15.93 -12.97
N SER A 145 9.32 15.29 -11.80
CA SER A 145 10.39 14.32 -11.63
C SER A 145 10.03 12.98 -12.28
N ASN A 146 11.06 12.26 -12.75
CA ASN A 146 10.89 10.95 -13.42
C ASN A 146 10.65 9.81 -12.40
N ILE A 147 9.75 10.00 -11.43
CA ILE A 147 9.35 8.93 -10.51
C ILE A 147 8.26 8.10 -11.18
N HIS A 148 8.42 6.79 -11.20
CA HIS A 148 7.33 5.88 -11.55
C HIS A 148 6.47 5.66 -10.30
N LEU A 149 5.26 6.20 -10.29
CA LEU A 149 4.29 6.03 -9.21
C LEU A 149 3.29 4.94 -9.57
N ALA A 150 2.97 4.11 -8.58
CA ALA A 150 1.88 3.14 -8.67
C ALA A 150 1.10 3.12 -7.35
N SER A 151 -0.20 2.82 -7.42
CA SER A 151 -1.06 2.77 -6.24
C SER A 151 -2.01 1.59 -6.30
N PHE A 152 -2.39 1.08 -5.13
CA PHE A 152 -3.41 0.04 -5.04
C PHE A 152 -4.79 0.54 -5.44
N ASP A 153 -5.14 1.73 -4.99
CA ASP A 153 -6.42 2.35 -5.29
C ASP A 153 -6.29 3.32 -6.46
N ASP A 154 -7.34 3.40 -7.27
CA ASP A 154 -7.49 4.38 -8.33
C ASP A 154 -8.36 5.57 -7.88
N HIS A 155 -8.12 6.75 -8.45
CA HIS A 155 -8.92 7.94 -8.20
C HIS A 155 -8.99 8.82 -9.45
N TYR A 156 -10.20 9.24 -9.84
CA TYR A 156 -10.45 10.05 -11.05
C TYR A 156 -9.62 11.34 -11.16
N LEU A 157 -9.15 11.89 -10.04
CA LEU A 157 -8.27 13.06 -10.04
C LEU A 157 -6.86 12.77 -10.57
N TYR A 158 -6.44 11.51 -10.60
CA TYR A 158 -5.12 11.15 -11.13
C TYR A 158 -5.00 11.45 -12.63
N ASP A 159 -6.10 11.31 -13.38
CA ASP A 159 -6.16 11.67 -14.79
C ASP A 159 -5.92 13.16 -15.08
N SER A 160 -6.09 14.01 -14.04
CA SER A 160 -5.88 15.45 -14.14
C SER A 160 -4.43 15.87 -13.85
N LEU A 161 -3.59 14.94 -13.44
CA LEU A 161 -2.18 15.20 -13.15
C LEU A 161 -1.33 15.03 -14.42
N SER A 162 -0.26 15.80 -14.52
CA SER A 162 0.78 15.57 -15.55
C SER A 162 1.62 14.32 -15.30
N LEU A 163 1.49 13.75 -14.10
CA LEU A 163 2.13 12.51 -13.69
C LEU A 163 1.33 11.29 -14.16
N ARG A 164 2.03 10.26 -14.62
CA ARG A 164 1.43 8.94 -14.79
C ARG A 164 1.49 8.18 -13.47
N ILE A 165 0.33 7.66 -13.06
CA ILE A 165 0.15 6.77 -11.92
C ILE A 165 -0.44 5.47 -12.46
N ASP A 166 0.23 4.34 -12.23
CA ASP A 166 -0.22 2.99 -12.60
C ASP A 166 -1.00 2.31 -11.48
#